data_a6229fec6d4e7361cc9f556d435c544c
#
_entry.id   a6229fec6d4e7361cc9f556d435c544c
#
_cell.length_a   1.000
_cell.length_b   1.000
_cell.length_c   1.000
_cell.angle_alpha   90.00
_cell.angle_beta   90.00
_cell.angle_gamma   90.00
#
_symmetry.space_group_name_H-M   'P 1'
#
loop_
_entity.id
_entity.type
_entity.pdbx_description
1 polymer ?
#
loop_
_entity_poly.entity_id
_entity_poly.type
_entity_poly.pdbx_seq_one_letter_code
_entity_poly.pdbx_strand_id
1 'polypeptide(L)'
;MRIKDIAAEAGVSPATVSRYLNNRPGQMTEETRARIAAVIERTGYRPRAAARNLRSSRTNLIGVILADIANPFSSAMLEGLSASAAARGCSLMTAISGNDPAKEAESLTRLIDAGVDGLVVNTCGGNDEAIAAAAGRLPVVLLDRDVVDGGVDLVTSNNRELVAGLVDALAAAGSERLCLLTEASDDSPVRRERAEAFTDELSRRGLAGEVVTLADGGATGVGRLDETIRGYAGKKLGLIAVNGLVFLRLTEALAQLGPSLPAGLKIATFDDYPWNHVLFGGVTTAAQDTLTIAERVVERLSERIDVVTTTVGEATKLAPKRIEIPGHIEHRASTSR
;
A
#
# COMPACT_ATOMS: atom_id res chain seq x y z
N MET A 1 39.07 2.47 -0.38
CA MET A 1 39.71 2.68 0.92
C MET A 1 38.99 1.87 1.97
N ARG A 2 39.64 1.24 2.89
CA ARG A 2 39.12 0.36 3.94
C ARG A 2 39.30 1.01 5.31
N ILE A 3 38.55 0.56 6.32
CA ILE A 3 38.68 1.09 7.69
C ILE A 3 40.10 0.97 8.24
N LYS A 4 40.86 -0.06 7.79
CA LYS A 4 42.29 -0.25 8.14
C LYS A 4 43.17 0.86 7.58
N ASP A 5 42.88 1.39 6.40
CA ASP A 5 43.64 2.44 5.75
C ASP A 5 43.43 3.77 6.49
N ILE A 6 42.18 4.07 6.89
CA ILE A 6 41.88 5.24 7.74
C ILE A 6 42.57 5.14 9.11
N ALA A 7 42.53 3.95 9.70
CA ALA A 7 43.18 3.72 11.00
C ALA A 7 44.72 3.95 10.94
N ALA A 8 45.36 3.42 9.91
CA ALA A 8 46.82 3.63 9.69
C ALA A 8 47.15 5.11 9.51
N GLU A 9 46.37 5.83 8.71
CA GLU A 9 46.61 7.23 8.40
C GLU A 9 46.28 8.16 9.57
N ALA A 10 45.29 7.84 10.41
CA ALA A 10 44.98 8.57 11.63
C ALA A 10 45.87 8.17 12.82
N GLY A 11 46.75 7.18 12.67
CA GLY A 11 47.64 6.69 13.76
C GLY A 11 46.88 6.04 14.91
N VAL A 12 45.78 5.29 14.60
CA VAL A 12 44.91 4.65 15.61
C VAL A 12 44.58 3.22 15.22
N SER A 13 43.97 2.47 16.13
CA SER A 13 43.50 1.13 15.81
C SER A 13 42.22 1.18 14.94
N PRO A 14 41.92 0.14 14.10
CA PRO A 14 40.65 0.03 13.38
C PRO A 14 39.43 0.03 14.32
N ALA A 15 39.58 -0.47 15.55
CA ALA A 15 38.56 -0.42 16.58
C ALA A 15 38.25 1.02 17.03
N THR A 16 39.26 1.88 17.09
CA THR A 16 39.10 3.30 17.44
C THR A 16 38.35 4.06 16.34
N VAL A 17 38.73 3.86 15.06
CA VAL A 17 37.95 4.40 13.92
C VAL A 17 36.50 3.91 13.93
N SER A 18 36.29 2.63 14.23
CA SER A 18 34.94 2.06 14.35
C SER A 18 34.11 2.71 15.46
N ARG A 19 34.71 3.03 16.61
CA ARG A 19 34.00 3.76 17.69
C ARG A 19 33.65 5.18 17.29
N TYR A 20 34.54 5.88 16.59
CA TYR A 20 34.29 7.20 16.03
C TYR A 20 33.08 7.19 15.08
N LEU A 21 33.07 6.26 14.13
CA LEU A 21 32.01 6.12 13.12
C LEU A 21 30.64 5.76 13.73
N ASN A 22 30.64 5.13 14.92
CA ASN A 22 29.39 4.71 15.61
C ASN A 22 28.99 5.70 16.73
N ASN A 23 29.53 6.91 16.76
CA ASN A 23 29.17 7.95 17.74
C ASN A 23 29.27 7.47 19.22
N ARG A 24 30.25 6.61 19.56
CA ARG A 24 30.49 6.13 20.92
C ARG A 24 31.72 6.84 21.49
N PRO A 25 31.66 8.13 21.93
CA PRO A 25 32.80 8.95 22.25
C PRO A 25 33.43 8.64 23.61
N GLY A 26 32.81 7.85 24.49
CA GLY A 26 33.17 7.71 25.92
C GLY A 26 34.57 7.21 26.26
N GLN A 27 35.47 6.98 25.26
CA GLN A 27 36.85 6.53 25.44
C GLN A 27 37.81 7.11 24.39
N MET A 28 37.56 8.31 23.86
CA MET A 28 38.38 8.90 22.82
C MET A 28 38.71 10.35 23.19
N THR A 29 40.00 10.74 23.12
CA THR A 29 40.39 12.13 23.30
C THR A 29 39.91 12.99 22.13
N GLU A 30 39.65 14.27 22.37
CA GLU A 30 39.22 15.22 21.33
C GLU A 30 40.25 15.30 20.20
N GLU A 31 41.54 15.25 20.52
CA GLU A 31 42.66 15.21 19.54
C GLU A 31 42.56 13.99 18.62
N THR A 32 42.29 12.81 19.18
CA THR A 32 42.11 11.57 18.39
C THR A 32 40.89 11.67 17.49
N ARG A 33 39.80 12.25 18.01
CA ARG A 33 38.56 12.50 17.26
C ARG A 33 38.80 13.42 16.06
N ALA A 34 39.50 14.55 16.28
CA ALA A 34 39.84 15.51 15.23
C ALA A 34 40.72 14.89 14.14
N ARG A 35 41.74 14.08 14.50
CA ARG A 35 42.56 13.37 13.51
C ARG A 35 41.78 12.42 12.64
N ILE A 36 40.89 11.61 13.22
CA ILE A 36 40.06 10.70 12.45
C ILE A 36 39.09 11.47 11.54
N ALA A 37 38.48 12.56 12.04
CA ALA A 37 37.59 13.41 11.25
C ALA A 37 38.32 13.98 10.03
N ALA A 38 39.50 14.56 10.21
CA ALA A 38 40.30 15.15 9.13
C ALA A 38 40.67 14.11 8.04
N VAL A 39 41.05 12.89 8.46
CA VAL A 39 41.36 11.81 7.49
C VAL A 39 40.11 11.39 6.72
N ILE A 40 38.96 11.24 7.37
CA ILE A 40 37.67 10.87 6.72
C ILE A 40 37.24 11.97 5.74
N GLU A 41 37.29 13.24 6.14
CA GLU A 41 36.96 14.39 5.31
C GLU A 41 37.82 14.47 4.04
N ARG A 42 39.14 14.39 4.22
CA ARG A 42 40.11 14.45 3.13
C ARG A 42 40.00 13.27 2.16
N THR A 43 39.68 12.09 2.67
CA THR A 43 39.64 10.85 1.87
C THR A 43 38.25 10.55 1.28
N GLY A 44 37.23 11.27 1.72
CA GLY A 44 35.82 10.99 1.34
C GLY A 44 35.38 9.59 1.78
N TYR A 45 36.04 9.01 2.80
CA TYR A 45 35.74 7.66 3.24
C TYR A 45 34.31 7.54 3.76
N ARG A 46 33.54 6.68 3.15
CA ARG A 46 32.21 6.25 3.64
C ARG A 46 32.28 4.77 4.03
N PRO A 47 31.89 4.41 5.25
CA PRO A 47 31.82 3.00 5.65
C PRO A 47 30.93 2.23 4.66
N ARG A 48 31.39 1.08 4.17
CA ARG A 48 30.53 0.20 3.36
C ARG A 48 29.39 -0.30 4.25
N ALA A 49 28.17 -0.21 3.75
CA ALA A 49 26.96 -0.69 4.43
C ALA A 49 27.13 -2.13 4.93
N ALA A 50 27.73 -3.01 4.12
CA ALA A 50 28.04 -4.39 4.49
C ALA A 50 28.91 -4.55 5.76
N ALA A 51 29.84 -3.62 6.02
CA ALA A 51 30.69 -3.69 7.22
C ALA A 51 29.97 -3.18 8.49
N ARG A 52 28.91 -2.39 8.33
CA ARG A 52 28.03 -1.94 9.40
C ARG A 52 27.01 -3.03 9.75
N ASN A 53 26.46 -3.68 8.74
CA ASN A 53 25.44 -4.73 8.85
C ASN A 53 25.97 -6.00 9.54
N LEU A 54 27.26 -6.35 9.34
CA LEU A 54 27.92 -7.45 10.07
C LEU A 54 28.00 -7.28 11.60
N ARG A 55 27.75 -6.07 12.11
CA ARG A 55 27.78 -5.78 13.57
C ARG A 55 26.44 -5.48 14.17
N SER A 56 25.45 -5.04 13.38
CA SER A 56 24.13 -4.65 13.86
C SER A 56 23.06 -5.73 13.65
N SER A 57 23.37 -6.83 12.97
CA SER A 57 22.40 -7.82 12.46
C SER A 57 21.25 -7.19 11.65
N ARG A 58 21.33 -5.91 11.28
CA ARG A 58 20.31 -5.16 10.52
C ARG A 58 20.92 -4.48 9.30
N THR A 59 20.16 -4.50 8.20
CA THR A 59 20.51 -3.82 6.96
C THR A 59 19.90 -2.43 6.86
N ASN A 60 18.86 -2.15 7.65
CA ASN A 60 17.97 -1.00 7.54
C ASN A 60 17.31 -0.91 6.14
N LEU A 61 17.07 -2.07 5.54
CA LEU A 61 16.34 -2.20 4.28
C LEU A 61 14.98 -2.85 4.57
N ILE A 62 13.91 -2.24 4.09
CA ILE A 62 12.56 -2.80 4.09
C ILE A 62 12.22 -3.17 2.66
N GLY A 63 11.84 -4.43 2.42
CA GLY A 63 11.32 -4.88 1.15
C GLY A 63 9.85 -4.46 1.01
N VAL A 64 9.46 -3.97 -0.16
CA VAL A 64 8.07 -3.61 -0.47
C VAL A 64 7.67 -4.29 -1.77
N ILE A 65 6.60 -5.07 -1.73
CA ILE A 65 6.01 -5.67 -2.94
C ILE A 65 4.66 -4.98 -3.18
N LEU A 66 4.50 -4.44 -4.38
CA LEU A 66 3.25 -3.82 -4.84
C LEU A 66 2.66 -4.64 -5.98
N ALA A 67 1.35 -4.88 -5.91
CA ALA A 67 0.66 -5.65 -6.94
C ALA A 67 0.61 -4.92 -8.29
N ASP A 68 0.33 -3.61 -8.29
CA ASP A 68 0.18 -2.83 -9.50
C ASP A 68 0.60 -1.37 -9.28
N ILE A 69 1.65 -0.92 -9.95
CA ILE A 69 2.13 0.46 -9.85
C ILE A 69 1.30 1.44 -10.69
N ALA A 70 0.53 0.96 -11.67
CA ALA A 70 -0.37 1.80 -12.44
C ALA A 70 -1.59 2.25 -11.62
N ASN A 71 -1.90 1.54 -10.54
CA ASN A 71 -2.91 1.98 -9.59
C ASN A 71 -2.36 3.16 -8.76
N PRO A 72 -2.98 4.35 -8.81
CA PRO A 72 -2.53 5.52 -8.06
C PRO A 72 -2.45 5.31 -6.55
N PHE A 73 -3.28 4.41 -5.99
CA PHE A 73 -3.20 3.98 -4.60
C PHE A 73 -1.80 3.44 -4.25
N SER A 74 -1.21 2.62 -5.12
CA SER A 74 0.14 2.08 -4.91
C SER A 74 1.20 3.18 -4.87
N SER A 75 1.06 4.22 -5.70
CA SER A 75 1.98 5.36 -5.71
C SER A 75 1.89 6.16 -4.41
N ALA A 76 0.67 6.45 -3.93
CA ALA A 76 0.44 7.15 -2.66
C ALA A 76 0.97 6.33 -1.47
N MET A 77 0.74 5.01 -1.47
CA MET A 77 1.30 4.12 -0.45
C MET A 77 2.83 4.14 -0.45
N LEU A 78 3.47 4.04 -1.63
CA LEU A 78 4.92 4.04 -1.73
C LEU A 78 5.53 5.35 -1.23
N GLU A 79 4.90 6.49 -1.50
CA GLU A 79 5.31 7.80 -0.97
C GLU A 79 5.27 7.81 0.56
N GLY A 80 4.13 7.42 1.16
CA GLY A 80 3.97 7.36 2.62
C GLY A 80 4.91 6.36 3.28
N LEU A 81 5.06 5.15 2.71
CA LEU A 81 6.01 4.13 3.18
C LEU A 81 7.45 4.64 3.14
N SER A 82 7.83 5.34 2.05
CA SER A 82 9.18 5.90 1.90
C SER A 82 9.48 6.97 2.95
N ALA A 83 8.55 7.89 3.18
CA ALA A 83 8.67 8.92 4.19
C ALA A 83 8.77 8.33 5.61
N SER A 84 7.88 7.37 5.94
CA SER A 84 7.85 6.72 7.24
C SER A 84 9.08 5.86 7.52
N ALA A 85 9.59 5.13 6.51
CA ALA A 85 10.83 4.36 6.61
C ALA A 85 12.05 5.29 6.80
N ALA A 86 12.14 6.37 6.02
CA ALA A 86 13.23 7.34 6.13
C ALA A 86 13.30 8.01 7.51
N ALA A 87 12.16 8.35 8.11
CA ALA A 87 12.06 8.88 9.47
C ALA A 87 12.63 7.92 10.53
N ARG A 88 12.67 6.62 10.24
CA ARG A 88 13.24 5.55 11.07
C ARG A 88 14.65 5.12 10.64
N GLY A 89 15.26 5.84 9.69
CA GLY A 89 16.61 5.55 9.19
C GLY A 89 16.66 4.31 8.28
N CYS A 90 15.54 3.86 7.75
CA CYS A 90 15.43 2.74 6.82
C CYS A 90 15.29 3.23 5.37
N SER A 91 15.67 2.38 4.42
CA SER A 91 15.45 2.58 2.99
C SER A 91 14.53 1.48 2.45
N LEU A 92 13.80 1.79 1.38
CA LEU A 92 12.94 0.80 0.71
C LEU A 92 13.66 0.11 -0.46
N MET A 93 13.40 -1.18 -0.60
CA MET A 93 13.71 -1.98 -1.79
C MET A 93 12.40 -2.48 -2.38
N THR A 94 12.00 -1.94 -3.53
CA THR A 94 10.66 -2.15 -4.09
C THR A 94 10.69 -3.15 -5.25
N ALA A 95 9.71 -4.05 -5.25
CA ALA A 95 9.38 -4.95 -6.36
C ALA A 95 7.91 -4.77 -6.76
N ILE A 96 7.59 -5.03 -8.01
CA ILE A 96 6.23 -4.93 -8.56
C ILE A 96 5.89 -6.27 -9.18
N SER A 97 4.79 -6.90 -8.73
CA SER A 97 4.35 -8.21 -9.25
C SER A 97 3.53 -8.09 -10.54
N GLY A 98 2.92 -6.94 -10.82
CA GLY A 98 2.05 -6.74 -11.98
C GLY A 98 0.79 -7.60 -11.93
N ASN A 99 0.25 -7.85 -10.73
CA ASN A 99 -0.87 -8.76 -10.47
C ASN A 99 -0.60 -10.24 -10.93
N ASP A 100 0.68 -10.64 -10.94
CA ASP A 100 1.11 -11.98 -11.32
C ASP A 100 1.62 -12.72 -10.07
N PRO A 101 0.91 -13.79 -9.61
CA PRO A 101 1.31 -14.53 -8.40
C PRO A 101 2.71 -15.15 -8.50
N ALA A 102 3.13 -15.60 -9.68
CA ALA A 102 4.46 -16.18 -9.86
C ALA A 102 5.57 -15.12 -9.65
N LYS A 103 5.39 -13.92 -10.19
CA LYS A 103 6.31 -12.79 -9.99
C LYS A 103 6.31 -12.29 -8.53
N GLU A 104 5.17 -12.35 -7.85
CA GLU A 104 5.10 -12.02 -6.42
C GLU A 104 5.92 -13.00 -5.59
N ALA A 105 5.77 -14.32 -5.80
CA ALA A 105 6.53 -15.35 -5.11
C ALA A 105 8.04 -15.24 -5.39
N GLU A 106 8.43 -14.95 -6.64
CA GLU A 106 9.83 -14.68 -7.00
C GLU A 106 10.36 -13.42 -6.29
N SER A 107 9.55 -12.38 -6.19
CA SER A 107 9.93 -11.12 -5.54
C SER A 107 10.11 -11.28 -4.04
N LEU A 108 9.27 -12.08 -3.36
CA LEU A 108 9.46 -12.48 -1.96
C LEU A 108 10.84 -13.10 -1.77
N THR A 109 11.17 -14.10 -2.59
CA THR A 109 12.48 -14.78 -2.52
C THR A 109 13.64 -13.83 -2.77
N ARG A 110 13.59 -13.01 -3.82
CA ARG A 110 14.65 -12.04 -4.16
C ARG A 110 14.90 -11.02 -3.07
N LEU A 111 13.84 -10.47 -2.46
CA LEU A 111 14.00 -9.49 -1.39
C LEU A 111 14.57 -10.11 -0.13
N ILE A 112 14.15 -11.33 0.23
CA ILE A 112 14.71 -12.08 1.35
C ILE A 112 16.21 -12.34 1.12
N ASP A 113 16.59 -12.81 -0.07
CA ASP A 113 17.99 -13.10 -0.43
C ASP A 113 18.84 -11.81 -0.51
N ALA A 114 18.24 -10.66 -0.81
CA ALA A 114 18.88 -9.36 -0.74
C ALA A 114 19.15 -8.89 0.71
N GLY A 115 18.60 -9.58 1.71
CA GLY A 115 18.83 -9.34 3.12
C GLY A 115 18.02 -8.17 3.67
N VAL A 116 16.77 -7.97 3.24
CA VAL A 116 15.87 -6.99 3.87
C VAL A 116 15.55 -7.42 5.31
N ASP A 117 15.36 -6.46 6.21
CA ASP A 117 15.05 -6.71 7.61
C ASP A 117 13.58 -7.12 7.84
N GLY A 118 12.71 -6.80 6.89
CA GLY A 118 11.29 -7.14 6.88
C GLY A 118 10.62 -6.80 5.56
N LEU A 119 9.39 -7.27 5.38
CA LEU A 119 8.61 -7.11 4.15
C LEU A 119 7.28 -6.41 4.40
N VAL A 120 6.93 -5.51 3.51
CA VAL A 120 5.57 -5.00 3.30
C VAL A 120 5.05 -5.60 2.00
N VAL A 121 3.89 -6.24 2.05
CA VAL A 121 3.32 -6.93 0.88
C VAL A 121 1.90 -6.44 0.61
N ASN A 122 1.70 -5.76 -0.53
CA ASN A 122 0.38 -5.56 -1.11
C ASN A 122 0.15 -6.69 -2.11
N THR A 123 -0.37 -7.82 -1.62
CA THR A 123 -0.49 -9.05 -2.39
C THR A 123 -1.45 -8.93 -3.58
N CYS A 124 -1.15 -9.66 -4.66
CA CYS A 124 -2.08 -9.82 -5.78
C CYS A 124 -3.14 -10.90 -5.52
N GLY A 125 -2.99 -11.71 -4.47
CA GLY A 125 -3.79 -12.88 -4.15
C GLY A 125 -3.20 -14.18 -4.69
N GLY A 126 -3.67 -15.32 -4.17
CA GLY A 126 -3.24 -16.65 -4.62
C GLY A 126 -1.83 -17.09 -4.18
N ASN A 127 -1.20 -16.36 -3.22
CA ASN A 127 0.16 -16.63 -2.74
C ASN A 127 0.24 -16.82 -1.23
N ASP A 128 -0.82 -17.23 -0.59
CA ASP A 128 -0.92 -17.31 0.87
C ASP A 128 0.18 -18.18 1.48
N GLU A 129 0.50 -19.34 0.86
CA GLU A 129 1.58 -20.22 1.29
C GLU A 129 2.97 -19.57 1.18
N ALA A 130 3.23 -18.84 0.08
CA ALA A 130 4.52 -18.18 -0.12
C ALA A 130 4.71 -17.02 0.87
N ILE A 131 3.64 -16.27 1.17
CA ILE A 131 3.65 -15.20 2.16
C ILE A 131 3.83 -15.78 3.57
N ALA A 132 3.14 -16.88 3.91
CA ALA A 132 3.31 -17.58 5.19
C ALA A 132 4.73 -18.12 5.36
N ALA A 133 5.31 -18.70 4.30
CA ALA A 133 6.70 -19.17 4.30
C ALA A 133 7.69 -18.01 4.50
N ALA A 134 7.45 -16.85 3.87
CA ALA A 134 8.24 -15.64 4.08
C ALA A 134 8.13 -15.14 5.53
N ALA A 135 6.92 -15.12 6.10
CA ALA A 135 6.67 -14.72 7.48
C ALA A 135 7.34 -15.64 8.52
N GLY A 136 7.60 -16.90 8.17
CA GLY A 136 8.41 -17.82 8.96
C GLY A 136 9.91 -17.51 8.97
N ARG A 137 10.40 -16.67 8.06
CA ARG A 137 11.83 -16.31 7.90
C ARG A 137 12.17 -14.92 8.42
N LEU A 138 11.27 -13.96 8.25
CA LEU A 138 11.44 -12.56 8.67
C LEU A 138 10.08 -11.89 8.89
N PRO A 139 10.03 -10.72 9.56
CA PRO A 139 8.80 -9.95 9.75
C PRO A 139 8.12 -9.58 8.44
N VAL A 140 6.81 -9.85 8.34
CA VAL A 140 5.95 -9.48 7.21
C VAL A 140 4.73 -8.73 7.73
N VAL A 141 4.36 -7.66 7.05
CA VAL A 141 3.11 -6.92 7.23
C VAL A 141 2.41 -6.79 5.89
N LEU A 142 1.17 -7.20 5.83
CA LEU A 142 0.30 -7.02 4.68
C LEU A 142 -0.22 -5.57 4.62
N LEU A 143 -0.26 -5.03 3.42
CA LEU A 143 -0.78 -3.72 3.11
C LEU A 143 -2.08 -3.84 2.32
N ASP A 144 -3.18 -3.31 2.86
CA ASP A 144 -4.50 -3.22 2.22
C ASP A 144 -5.18 -4.58 1.96
N ARG A 145 -4.47 -5.57 1.43
CA ARG A 145 -5.01 -6.86 0.98
C ARG A 145 -4.60 -7.99 1.93
N ASP A 146 -5.60 -8.73 2.39
CA ASP A 146 -5.44 -9.87 3.31
C ASP A 146 -5.04 -11.17 2.59
N VAL A 147 -4.66 -12.17 3.37
CA VAL A 147 -4.51 -13.57 2.98
C VAL A 147 -5.58 -14.42 3.67
N VAL A 148 -5.94 -15.56 3.08
CA VAL A 148 -7.10 -16.35 3.50
C VAL A 148 -7.00 -16.81 4.97
N ASP A 149 -5.83 -17.22 5.43
CA ASP A 149 -5.66 -17.80 6.77
C ASP A 149 -5.19 -16.82 7.85
N GLY A 150 -5.10 -15.51 7.56
CA GLY A 150 -4.92 -14.45 8.56
C GLY A 150 -3.67 -14.58 9.45
N GLY A 151 -2.66 -15.37 9.07
CA GLY A 151 -1.47 -15.64 9.88
C GLY A 151 -0.43 -14.51 9.95
N VAL A 152 -0.69 -13.36 9.30
CA VAL A 152 0.24 -12.24 9.13
C VAL A 152 -0.46 -10.94 9.53
N ASP A 153 0.29 -9.95 10.02
CA ASP A 153 -0.29 -8.63 10.31
C ASP A 153 -0.84 -7.98 9.04
N LEU A 154 -1.98 -7.34 9.17
CA LEU A 154 -2.62 -6.56 8.11
C LEU A 154 -2.91 -5.13 8.59
N VAL A 155 -2.57 -4.16 7.76
CA VAL A 155 -3.05 -2.77 7.89
C VAL A 155 -3.85 -2.42 6.63
N THR A 156 -5.11 -2.05 6.83
CA THR A 156 -6.07 -1.78 5.74
C THR A 156 -6.99 -0.62 6.11
N SER A 157 -7.87 -0.21 5.20
CA SER A 157 -8.94 0.74 5.50
C SER A 157 -10.17 0.02 6.05
N ASN A 158 -11.07 0.78 6.68
CA ASN A 158 -12.40 0.34 7.10
C ASN A 158 -13.35 0.19 5.88
N ASN A 159 -13.04 -0.73 4.99
CA ASN A 159 -13.69 -0.89 3.68
C ASN A 159 -15.21 -0.99 3.76
N ARG A 160 -15.75 -1.77 4.71
CA ARG A 160 -17.20 -1.98 4.86
C ARG A 160 -17.94 -0.68 5.18
N GLU A 161 -17.38 0.14 6.08
CA GLU A 161 -17.96 1.44 6.46
C GLU A 161 -17.88 2.45 5.31
N LEU A 162 -16.78 2.45 4.56
CA LEU A 162 -16.60 3.30 3.39
C LEU A 162 -17.60 2.95 2.28
N VAL A 163 -17.84 1.66 2.02
CA VAL A 163 -18.88 1.21 1.09
C VAL A 163 -20.25 1.65 1.56
N ALA A 164 -20.58 1.45 2.85
CA ALA A 164 -21.85 1.89 3.42
C ALA A 164 -22.06 3.40 3.23
N GLY A 165 -21.02 4.19 3.45
CA GLY A 165 -21.07 5.64 3.26
C GLY A 165 -21.32 6.06 1.81
N LEU A 166 -20.70 5.38 0.82
CA LEU A 166 -20.97 5.63 -0.60
C LEU A 166 -22.40 5.24 -1.00
N VAL A 167 -22.91 4.11 -0.50
CA VAL A 167 -24.30 3.69 -0.69
C VAL A 167 -25.27 4.72 -0.11
N ASP A 168 -24.99 5.24 1.10
CA ASP A 168 -25.76 6.32 1.73
C ASP A 168 -25.79 7.58 0.88
N ALA A 169 -24.62 8.02 0.40
CA ALA A 169 -24.51 9.23 -0.42
C ALA A 169 -25.36 9.13 -1.69
N LEU A 170 -25.31 8.00 -2.38
CA LEU A 170 -26.08 7.77 -3.61
C LEU A 170 -27.59 7.62 -3.35
N ALA A 171 -27.97 6.92 -2.29
CA ALA A 171 -29.38 6.78 -1.90
C ALA A 171 -29.98 8.14 -1.49
N ALA A 172 -29.26 8.95 -0.71
CA ALA A 172 -29.66 10.29 -0.33
C ALA A 172 -29.78 11.25 -1.54
N ALA A 173 -28.96 11.01 -2.59
CA ALA A 173 -29.03 11.72 -3.86
C ALA A 173 -30.22 11.27 -4.74
N GLY A 174 -31.02 10.32 -4.27
CA GLY A 174 -32.22 9.83 -4.93
C GLY A 174 -32.00 8.72 -5.95
N SER A 175 -30.85 8.04 -5.93
CA SER A 175 -30.64 6.87 -6.77
C SER A 175 -31.59 5.73 -6.36
N GLU A 176 -32.28 5.15 -7.34
CA GLU A 176 -33.24 4.05 -7.16
C GLU A 176 -32.60 2.68 -7.38
N ARG A 177 -31.49 2.66 -8.09
CA ARG A 177 -30.69 1.48 -8.37
C ARG A 177 -29.21 1.81 -8.30
N LEU A 178 -28.43 0.91 -7.69
CA LEU A 178 -27.00 1.10 -7.51
C LEU A 178 -26.21 -0.01 -8.21
N CYS A 179 -25.10 0.35 -8.84
CA CYS A 179 -24.18 -0.63 -9.40
C CYS A 179 -22.78 -0.38 -8.86
N LEU A 180 -22.16 -1.41 -8.29
CA LEU A 180 -20.74 -1.41 -7.95
C LEU A 180 -19.96 -1.97 -9.15
N LEU A 181 -19.11 -1.14 -9.72
CA LEU A 181 -18.23 -1.53 -10.82
C LEU A 181 -16.91 -2.04 -10.25
N THR A 182 -16.51 -3.25 -10.62
CA THR A 182 -15.28 -3.89 -10.19
C THR A 182 -14.50 -4.47 -11.38
N GLU A 183 -13.26 -4.86 -11.16
CA GLU A 183 -12.44 -5.56 -12.17
C GLU A 183 -12.62 -7.06 -12.03
N ALA A 184 -12.39 -7.78 -13.16
CA ALA A 184 -12.33 -9.23 -13.20
C ALA A 184 -11.04 -9.73 -12.53
N SER A 185 -10.95 -9.58 -11.23
CA SER A 185 -9.85 -10.13 -10.43
C SER A 185 -10.46 -10.83 -9.24
N ASP A 186 -10.77 -12.11 -9.43
CA ASP A 186 -11.40 -12.96 -8.42
C ASP A 186 -10.52 -13.12 -7.17
N ASP A 187 -9.22 -12.83 -7.29
CA ASP A 187 -8.22 -13.08 -6.25
C ASP A 187 -7.90 -11.86 -5.35
N SER A 188 -8.47 -10.67 -5.61
CA SER A 188 -8.20 -9.51 -4.76
C SER A 188 -9.13 -9.48 -3.53
N PRO A 189 -8.63 -9.78 -2.31
CA PRO A 189 -9.46 -9.87 -1.10
C PRO A 189 -10.21 -8.55 -0.81
N VAL A 190 -9.57 -7.40 -0.99
CA VAL A 190 -10.19 -6.09 -0.72
C VAL A 190 -11.34 -5.78 -1.68
N ARG A 191 -11.24 -6.18 -2.96
CA ARG A 191 -12.34 -5.98 -3.92
C ARG A 191 -13.52 -6.86 -3.58
N ARG A 192 -13.27 -8.10 -3.17
CA ARG A 192 -14.30 -9.02 -2.68
C ARG A 192 -14.98 -8.47 -1.44
N GLU A 193 -14.23 -8.01 -0.44
CA GLU A 193 -14.77 -7.38 0.77
C GLU A 193 -15.67 -6.17 0.44
N ARG A 194 -15.26 -5.30 -0.50
CA ARG A 194 -16.07 -4.16 -0.95
C ARG A 194 -17.34 -4.60 -1.68
N ALA A 195 -17.28 -5.65 -2.51
CA ALA A 195 -18.45 -6.19 -3.21
C ALA A 195 -19.43 -6.88 -2.27
N GLU A 196 -18.94 -7.63 -1.28
CA GLU A 196 -19.76 -8.22 -0.22
C GLU A 196 -20.44 -7.14 0.63
N ALA A 197 -19.68 -6.15 1.09
CA ALA A 197 -20.21 -5.02 1.85
C ALA A 197 -21.30 -4.26 1.08
N PHE A 198 -21.10 -4.06 -0.22
CA PHE A 198 -22.12 -3.44 -1.08
C PHE A 198 -23.40 -4.27 -1.16
N THR A 199 -23.29 -5.58 -1.35
CA THR A 199 -24.45 -6.49 -1.41
C THR A 199 -25.20 -6.53 -0.08
N ASP A 200 -24.48 -6.58 1.04
CA ASP A 200 -25.03 -6.53 2.39
C ASP A 200 -25.80 -5.22 2.62
N GLU A 201 -25.22 -4.07 2.20
CA GLU A 201 -25.85 -2.77 2.35
C GLU A 201 -27.10 -2.60 1.48
N LEU A 202 -27.11 -3.13 0.26
CA LEU A 202 -28.32 -3.18 -0.57
C LEU A 202 -29.44 -3.96 0.11
N SER A 203 -29.10 -5.15 0.62
CA SER A 203 -30.06 -6.04 1.30
C SER A 203 -30.61 -5.37 2.57
N ARG A 204 -29.74 -4.78 3.39
CA ARG A 204 -30.12 -4.11 4.64
C ARG A 204 -31.08 -2.92 4.42
N ARG A 205 -30.94 -2.22 3.29
CA ARG A 205 -31.72 -1.01 2.96
C ARG A 205 -32.91 -1.28 2.03
N GLY A 206 -33.04 -2.49 1.49
CA GLY A 206 -34.04 -2.82 0.48
C GLY A 206 -33.83 -2.08 -0.84
N LEU A 207 -32.57 -1.76 -1.17
CA LEU A 207 -32.21 -1.10 -2.42
C LEU A 207 -31.96 -2.12 -3.53
N ALA A 208 -32.36 -1.77 -4.75
CA ALA A 208 -32.06 -2.57 -5.93
C ALA A 208 -30.65 -2.26 -6.42
N GLY A 209 -29.90 -3.29 -6.80
CA GLY A 209 -28.55 -3.08 -7.37
C GLY A 209 -27.85 -4.38 -7.70
N GLU A 210 -26.65 -4.25 -8.25
CA GLU A 210 -25.80 -5.37 -8.64
C GLU A 210 -24.32 -5.00 -8.65
N VAL A 211 -23.47 -6.02 -8.56
CA VAL A 211 -22.02 -5.90 -8.80
C VAL A 211 -21.77 -6.21 -10.28
N VAL A 212 -21.14 -5.27 -10.98
CA VAL A 212 -20.78 -5.38 -12.41
C VAL A 212 -19.29 -5.54 -12.56
N THR A 213 -18.86 -6.71 -12.98
CA THR A 213 -17.45 -6.98 -13.26
C THR A 213 -17.11 -6.52 -14.67
N LEU A 214 -16.14 -5.62 -14.77
CA LEU A 214 -15.59 -5.16 -16.03
C LEU A 214 -14.57 -6.19 -16.53
N ALA A 215 -14.71 -6.61 -17.78
CA ALA A 215 -13.74 -7.54 -18.39
C ALA A 215 -12.34 -6.90 -18.48
N ASP A 216 -11.29 -7.72 -18.38
CA ASP A 216 -9.92 -7.29 -18.49
C ASP A 216 -9.63 -6.70 -19.87
N GLY A 217 -9.14 -5.45 -19.86
CA GLY A 217 -8.43 -4.80 -20.96
C GLY A 217 -9.17 -4.57 -22.30
N GLY A 218 -9.30 -3.31 -22.69
CA GLY A 218 -9.65 -2.91 -24.03
C GLY A 218 -11.14 -2.58 -24.26
N ALA A 219 -11.53 -2.42 -25.54
CA ALA A 219 -12.86 -2.02 -26.00
C ALA A 219 -14.03 -2.88 -25.46
N THR A 220 -13.77 -4.12 -25.09
CA THR A 220 -14.77 -5.05 -24.55
C THR A 220 -15.26 -4.68 -23.14
N GLY A 221 -14.40 -4.16 -22.28
CA GLY A 221 -14.79 -3.71 -20.92
C GLY A 221 -15.65 -2.46 -20.97
N VAL A 222 -15.33 -1.52 -21.86
CA VAL A 222 -16.12 -0.31 -22.09
C VAL A 222 -17.49 -0.66 -22.70
N GLY A 223 -17.55 -1.63 -23.64
CA GLY A 223 -18.80 -2.08 -24.27
C GLY A 223 -19.80 -2.65 -23.25
N ARG A 224 -19.33 -3.48 -22.31
CA ARG A 224 -20.22 -4.04 -21.26
C ARG A 224 -20.72 -2.97 -20.29
N LEU A 225 -19.87 -1.98 -19.97
CA LEU A 225 -20.29 -0.86 -19.15
C LEU A 225 -21.31 0.03 -19.87
N ASP A 226 -21.14 0.26 -21.18
CA ASP A 226 -22.09 0.95 -22.03
C ASP A 226 -23.45 0.23 -22.06
N GLU A 227 -23.46 -1.09 -22.26
CA GLU A 227 -24.66 -1.91 -22.22
C GLU A 227 -25.37 -1.83 -20.85
N THR A 228 -24.58 -1.91 -19.76
CA THR A 228 -25.10 -1.78 -18.39
C THR A 228 -25.76 -0.41 -18.20
N ILE A 229 -25.07 0.68 -18.54
CA ILE A 229 -25.62 2.03 -18.38
C ILE A 229 -26.88 2.24 -19.24
N ARG A 230 -26.90 1.78 -20.48
CA ARG A 230 -28.08 1.86 -21.37
C ARG A 230 -29.24 1.00 -20.87
N GLY A 231 -28.97 -0.16 -20.29
CA GLY A 231 -29.99 -1.03 -19.70
C GLY A 231 -30.76 -0.38 -18.55
N TYR A 232 -30.22 0.67 -17.97
CA TYR A 232 -30.87 1.46 -16.91
C TYR A 232 -31.41 2.81 -17.39
N ALA A 233 -31.52 3.02 -18.69
CA ALA A 233 -32.12 4.24 -19.23
C ALA A 233 -33.51 4.50 -18.63
N GLY A 234 -33.76 5.72 -18.18
CA GLY A 234 -35.02 6.11 -17.52
C GLY A 234 -35.10 5.78 -16.03
N LYS A 235 -34.10 5.16 -15.40
CA LYS A 235 -33.97 4.94 -13.94
C LYS A 235 -32.96 5.89 -13.34
N LYS A 236 -33.15 6.24 -12.08
CA LYS A 236 -32.18 7.02 -11.33
C LYS A 236 -31.04 6.11 -10.86
N LEU A 237 -30.01 6.03 -11.68
CA LEU A 237 -28.87 5.14 -11.51
C LEU A 237 -27.76 5.79 -10.68
N GLY A 238 -27.23 5.07 -9.69
CA GLY A 238 -26.01 5.39 -8.97
C GLY A 238 -24.91 4.38 -9.31
N LEU A 239 -23.73 4.87 -9.68
CA LEU A 239 -22.56 4.06 -9.98
C LEU A 239 -21.49 4.28 -8.91
N ILE A 240 -20.90 3.19 -8.42
CA ILE A 240 -19.73 3.20 -7.54
C ILE A 240 -18.58 2.51 -8.27
N ALA A 241 -17.47 3.20 -8.48
CA ALA A 241 -16.24 2.57 -8.93
C ALA A 241 -15.44 2.06 -7.72
N VAL A 242 -15.04 0.78 -7.74
CA VAL A 242 -14.38 0.10 -6.62
C VAL A 242 -12.97 0.63 -6.31
N ASN A 243 -12.35 1.33 -7.26
CA ASN A 243 -11.04 1.98 -7.13
C ASN A 243 -10.83 3.03 -8.23
N GLY A 244 -9.70 3.75 -8.17
CA GLY A 244 -9.36 4.82 -9.12
C GLY A 244 -9.19 4.35 -10.57
N LEU A 245 -8.70 3.12 -10.81
CA LEU A 245 -8.56 2.59 -12.18
C LEU A 245 -9.92 2.29 -12.81
N VAL A 246 -10.82 1.67 -12.05
CA VAL A 246 -12.20 1.43 -12.49
C VAL A 246 -12.92 2.75 -12.73
N PHE A 247 -12.66 3.77 -11.90
CA PHE A 247 -13.22 5.10 -12.09
C PHE A 247 -12.75 5.74 -13.42
N LEU A 248 -11.47 5.63 -13.76
CA LEU A 248 -10.98 6.14 -15.05
C LEU A 248 -11.63 5.43 -16.24
N ARG A 249 -11.77 4.09 -16.20
CA ARG A 249 -12.51 3.34 -17.23
C ARG A 249 -13.98 3.76 -17.32
N LEU A 250 -14.62 4.02 -16.18
CA LEU A 250 -15.97 4.58 -16.14
C LEU A 250 -16.02 5.94 -16.85
N THR A 251 -15.06 6.84 -16.62
CA THR A 251 -15.03 8.15 -17.27
C THR A 251 -14.88 8.05 -18.78
N GLU A 252 -14.07 7.11 -19.28
CA GLU A 252 -13.93 6.83 -20.72
C GLU A 252 -15.27 6.37 -21.34
N ALA A 253 -15.97 5.43 -20.70
CA ALA A 253 -17.27 4.94 -21.16
C ALA A 253 -18.32 6.06 -21.15
N LEU A 254 -18.37 6.88 -20.10
CA LEU A 254 -19.30 8.01 -20.01
C LEU A 254 -19.01 9.08 -21.09
N ALA A 255 -17.74 9.32 -21.40
CA ALA A 255 -17.36 10.23 -22.49
C ALA A 255 -17.85 9.73 -23.87
N GLN A 256 -17.81 8.42 -24.11
CA GLN A 256 -18.32 7.82 -25.35
C GLN A 256 -19.86 7.86 -25.46
N LEU A 257 -20.56 7.75 -24.35
CA LEU A 257 -22.02 7.86 -24.29
C LEU A 257 -22.52 9.28 -24.58
N GLY A 258 -21.75 10.30 -24.21
CA GLY A 258 -22.08 11.70 -24.48
C GLY A 258 -23.52 12.07 -24.14
N PRO A 259 -24.33 12.57 -25.10
CA PRO A 259 -25.73 12.97 -24.84
C PRO A 259 -26.67 11.82 -24.46
N SER A 260 -26.23 10.57 -24.60
CA SER A 260 -27.02 9.38 -24.25
C SER A 260 -26.93 8.99 -22.76
N LEU A 261 -26.25 9.79 -21.95
CA LEU A 261 -26.16 9.57 -20.51
C LEU A 261 -27.55 9.61 -19.85
N PRO A 262 -27.84 8.68 -18.93
CA PRO A 262 -29.09 8.72 -18.16
C PRO A 262 -29.24 10.05 -17.41
N ALA A 263 -30.40 10.69 -17.55
CA ALA A 263 -30.70 11.87 -16.77
C ALA A 263 -30.71 11.51 -15.27
N GLY A 264 -29.97 12.29 -14.48
CA GLY A 264 -29.87 12.05 -13.03
C GLY A 264 -28.90 10.93 -12.62
N LEU A 265 -28.00 10.51 -13.51
CA LEU A 265 -26.90 9.62 -13.16
C LEU A 265 -26.09 10.22 -12.02
N LYS A 266 -25.87 9.43 -10.96
CA LYS A 266 -25.02 9.76 -9.81
C LYS A 266 -23.79 8.88 -9.80
N ILE A 267 -22.65 9.44 -9.42
CA ILE A 267 -21.35 8.74 -9.47
C ILE A 267 -20.63 8.93 -8.14
N ALA A 268 -20.05 7.83 -7.66
CA ALA A 268 -19.15 7.84 -6.52
C ALA A 268 -17.97 6.89 -6.78
N THR A 269 -16.87 7.04 -6.07
CA THR A 269 -15.69 6.20 -6.25
C THR A 269 -14.93 6.00 -4.95
N PHE A 270 -14.08 4.98 -4.91
CA PHE A 270 -13.00 4.91 -3.95
C PHE A 270 -11.81 5.73 -4.43
N ASP A 271 -10.98 6.15 -3.46
CA ASP A 271 -9.75 6.90 -3.59
C ASP A 271 -9.96 8.35 -4.03
N ASP A 272 -9.47 9.29 -3.23
CA ASP A 272 -9.59 10.71 -3.51
C ASP A 272 -8.35 11.25 -4.22
N TYR A 273 -8.47 11.42 -5.54
CA TYR A 273 -7.39 11.95 -6.37
C TYR A 273 -7.72 13.34 -6.93
N PRO A 274 -6.72 14.14 -7.32
CA PRO A 274 -6.94 15.50 -7.84
C PRO A 274 -7.96 15.60 -8.98
N TRP A 275 -8.06 14.61 -9.86
CA TRP A 275 -9.04 14.62 -10.94
C TRP A 275 -10.49 14.45 -10.45
N ASN A 276 -10.70 13.86 -9.27
CA ASN A 276 -12.05 13.74 -8.69
C ASN A 276 -12.64 15.09 -8.29
N HIS A 277 -11.79 16.10 -8.10
CA HIS A 277 -12.23 17.46 -7.79
C HIS A 277 -12.76 18.22 -9.01
N VAL A 278 -12.35 17.82 -10.21
CA VAL A 278 -12.68 18.54 -11.45
C VAL A 278 -13.64 17.78 -12.37
N LEU A 279 -13.60 16.44 -12.37
CA LEU A 279 -14.51 15.64 -13.17
C LEU A 279 -15.93 15.73 -12.64
N PHE A 280 -16.90 15.84 -13.52
CA PHE A 280 -18.35 15.90 -13.21
C PHE A 280 -18.73 16.98 -12.16
N GLY A 281 -17.97 18.06 -12.07
CA GLY A 281 -18.15 19.12 -11.08
C GLY A 281 -17.73 18.74 -9.66
N GLY A 282 -17.00 17.66 -9.52
CA GLY A 282 -16.54 17.05 -8.28
C GLY A 282 -17.25 15.73 -7.98
N VAL A 283 -16.47 14.65 -7.79
CA VAL A 283 -16.96 13.29 -7.55
C VAL A 283 -16.89 12.97 -6.07
N THR A 284 -18.01 12.48 -5.51
CA THR A 284 -18.08 11.96 -4.14
C THR A 284 -17.20 10.74 -4.00
N THR A 285 -16.32 10.74 -3.01
CA THR A 285 -15.29 9.72 -2.85
C THR A 285 -15.23 9.14 -1.44
N ALA A 286 -14.94 7.85 -1.36
CA ALA A 286 -14.44 7.23 -0.14
C ALA A 286 -12.91 7.47 -0.10
N ALA A 287 -12.50 8.44 0.70
CA ALA A 287 -11.10 8.83 0.86
C ALA A 287 -10.43 7.93 1.91
N GLN A 288 -9.44 7.15 1.48
CA GLN A 288 -8.60 6.36 2.37
C GLN A 288 -7.48 7.25 2.94
N ASP A 289 -7.17 7.11 4.23
CA ASP A 289 -6.02 7.80 4.85
C ASP A 289 -4.73 7.04 4.55
N THR A 290 -4.23 7.23 3.32
CA THR A 290 -3.05 6.52 2.80
C THR A 290 -1.78 6.84 3.60
N LEU A 291 -1.66 8.02 4.16
CA LEU A 291 -0.51 8.42 4.98
C LEU A 291 -0.51 7.66 6.30
N THR A 292 -1.62 7.68 7.03
CA THR A 292 -1.74 6.95 8.29
C THR A 292 -1.61 5.44 8.09
N ILE A 293 -2.17 4.88 7.01
CA ILE A 293 -1.97 3.46 6.66
C ILE A 293 -0.47 3.16 6.51
N ALA A 294 0.25 3.94 5.72
CA ALA A 294 1.67 3.74 5.48
C ALA A 294 2.51 3.86 6.77
N GLU A 295 2.21 4.85 7.62
CA GLU A 295 2.85 5.01 8.92
C GLU A 295 2.64 3.79 9.81
N ARG A 296 1.40 3.28 9.91
CA ARG A 296 1.06 2.11 10.74
C ARG A 296 1.69 0.83 10.21
N VAL A 297 1.79 0.66 8.89
CA VAL A 297 2.50 -0.46 8.27
C VAL A 297 3.97 -0.48 8.70
N VAL A 298 4.67 0.65 8.54
CA VAL A 298 6.10 0.74 8.89
C VAL A 298 6.32 0.65 10.39
N GLU A 299 5.45 1.25 11.20
CA GLU A 299 5.48 1.12 12.66
C GLU A 299 5.33 -0.34 13.09
N ARG A 300 4.30 -1.02 12.57
CA ARG A 300 4.04 -2.42 12.92
C ARG A 300 5.17 -3.35 12.48
N LEU A 301 5.73 -3.11 11.29
CA LEU A 301 6.89 -3.85 10.81
C LEU A 301 8.11 -3.63 11.70
N SER A 302 8.36 -2.38 12.12
CA SER A 302 9.47 -2.04 13.02
C SER A 302 9.33 -2.72 14.37
N GLU A 303 8.13 -2.73 14.97
CA GLU A 303 7.87 -3.46 16.22
C GLU A 303 8.27 -4.94 16.11
N ARG A 304 7.93 -5.60 15.01
CA ARG A 304 8.30 -7.00 14.77
C ARG A 304 9.80 -7.18 14.56
N ILE A 305 10.44 -6.30 13.80
CA ILE A 305 11.89 -6.33 13.57
C ILE A 305 12.63 -6.16 14.90
N ASP A 306 12.16 -5.28 15.79
CA ASP A 306 12.77 -5.05 17.10
C ASP A 306 12.69 -6.29 17.98
N VAL A 307 11.57 -6.99 17.99
CA VAL A 307 11.41 -8.25 18.73
C VAL A 307 12.36 -9.33 18.23
N VAL A 308 12.48 -9.52 16.90
CA VAL A 308 13.39 -10.51 16.30
C VAL A 308 14.85 -10.25 16.69
N THR A 309 15.26 -8.98 16.73
CA THR A 309 16.66 -8.62 17.03
C THR A 309 17.00 -8.64 18.53
N THR A 310 16.00 -8.47 19.41
CA THR A 310 16.22 -8.48 20.86
C THR A 310 16.08 -9.86 21.50
N THR A 311 15.30 -10.74 20.86
CA THR A 311 14.95 -12.06 21.44
C THR A 311 15.26 -13.14 20.39
N VAL A 312 16.46 -13.73 20.46
CA VAL A 312 16.84 -14.85 19.58
C VAL A 312 15.81 -15.99 19.74
N GLY A 313 15.03 -16.25 18.70
CA GLY A 313 14.07 -17.36 18.63
C GLY A 313 12.61 -17.01 19.02
N GLU A 314 12.25 -15.76 19.29
CA GLU A 314 10.89 -15.37 19.70
C GLU A 314 10.12 -14.49 18.67
N ALA A 315 10.61 -14.35 17.45
CA ALA A 315 9.98 -13.56 16.37
C ALA A 315 8.53 -13.94 16.06
N THR A 316 8.17 -15.18 16.33
CA THR A 316 6.84 -15.76 16.11
C THR A 316 5.86 -15.51 17.26
N LYS A 317 6.28 -14.87 18.37
CA LYS A 317 5.43 -14.72 19.55
C LYS A 317 4.44 -13.54 19.54
N LEU A 318 4.60 -12.59 18.63
CA LEU A 318 3.58 -11.54 18.47
C LEU A 318 2.41 -12.09 17.66
N ALA A 319 1.23 -12.15 18.26
CA ALA A 319 0.02 -12.52 17.53
C ALA A 319 -0.22 -11.58 16.35
N PRO A 320 -0.67 -12.10 15.19
CA PRO A 320 -1.09 -11.26 14.07
C PRO A 320 -2.18 -10.28 14.47
N LYS A 321 -2.16 -9.10 13.88
CA LYS A 321 -3.17 -8.05 14.09
C LYS A 321 -3.73 -7.58 12.77
N ARG A 322 -5.05 -7.44 12.69
CA ARG A 322 -5.74 -6.66 11.67
C ARG A 322 -5.93 -5.25 12.25
N ILE A 323 -5.37 -4.25 11.58
CA ILE A 323 -5.43 -2.84 11.95
C ILE A 323 -6.19 -2.12 10.86
N GLU A 324 -7.37 -1.61 11.18
CA GLU A 324 -8.20 -0.83 10.27
C GLU A 324 -8.00 0.66 10.54
N ILE A 325 -7.66 1.40 9.50
CA ILE A 325 -7.51 2.86 9.54
C ILE A 325 -8.77 3.50 8.99
N PRO A 326 -9.45 4.34 9.76
CA PRO A 326 -10.66 5.00 9.31
C PRO A 326 -10.37 5.92 8.12
N GLY A 327 -11.11 5.73 7.02
CA GLY A 327 -11.28 6.72 5.98
C GLY A 327 -12.57 7.51 6.18
N HIS A 328 -12.93 8.36 5.24
CA HIS A 328 -14.14 9.18 5.30
C HIS A 328 -14.75 9.39 3.91
N ILE A 329 -16.00 9.87 3.88
CA ILE A 329 -16.67 10.20 2.63
C ILE A 329 -16.56 11.70 2.36
N GLU A 330 -15.91 12.03 1.24
CA GLU A 330 -15.86 13.37 0.68
C GLU A 330 -17.07 13.61 -0.22
N HIS A 331 -18.06 14.34 0.27
CA HIS A 331 -19.26 14.64 -0.49
C HIS A 331 -19.00 15.76 -1.50
N ARG A 332 -19.36 15.53 -2.77
CA ARG A 332 -19.21 16.49 -3.87
C ARG A 332 -20.44 16.52 -4.77
N ALA A 333 -20.37 17.34 -5.84
CA ALA A 333 -21.49 17.61 -6.72
C ALA A 333 -22.12 16.37 -7.38
N SER A 334 -21.34 15.31 -7.64
CA SER A 334 -21.82 14.09 -8.29
C SER A 334 -22.92 13.37 -7.53
N THR A 335 -23.08 13.62 -6.23
CA THR A 335 -24.17 13.09 -5.37
C THR A 335 -25.02 14.20 -4.73
N SER A 336 -24.79 15.46 -5.11
CA SER A 336 -25.69 16.54 -4.69
C SER A 336 -27.06 16.40 -5.32
N ARG A 337 -28.11 16.85 -4.63
CA ARG A 337 -29.50 16.83 -5.09
C ARG A 337 -29.74 17.75 -6.28
#